data_514708900a16ce42db5ef69e4e2abac6
#
_entry.id   514708900a16ce42db5ef69e4e2abac6
#
_cell.length_a   1.000
_cell.length_b   1.000
_cell.length_c   1.000
_cell.angle_alpha   90.00
_cell.angle_beta   90.00
_cell.angle_gamma   90.00
#
_symmetry.space_group_name_H-M   'P 1'
#
loop_
_entity.id
_entity.type
_entity.pdbx_description
1 polymer ?
#
loop_
_entity_poly.entity_id
_entity_poly.type
_entity_poly.pdbx_seq_one_letter_code
_entity_poly.pdbx_strand_id
1 'polypeptide(L)'
;MTLQQLMSPVRRAIDDYKMIDDGDKIAVGLSGGKDSLALLCALNGIKRFYPNKFDLVAITVDMGLNYDETEKKNLKEFVESLGVEYFVEKTQIAEVVFNEKKEKNPCSLCANMRRGALNGKAKELSCNKVALGHHGDDLIETFFLSMFYEGRISTFHPVTVLTRQDLTVIRPLIYARERDIYSFTKNFPILNNPCPANKHTQREYIKDLLSGVRKEIPFASENVLKALTNEDRTNLFKKP
;
A
#
# COMPACT_ATOMS: atom_id res chain seq x y z
N MET A 1 -16.83 4.98 -9.16
CA MET A 1 -16.10 6.07 -8.47
C MET A 1 -15.27 6.84 -9.47
N THR A 2 -15.20 8.17 -9.35
CA THR A 2 -14.34 9.02 -10.21
C THR A 2 -12.99 9.27 -9.55
N LEU A 3 -11.98 9.70 -10.35
CA LEU A 3 -10.67 10.08 -9.80
C LEU A 3 -10.80 11.20 -8.76
N GLN A 4 -11.65 12.19 -8.99
CA GLN A 4 -11.87 13.29 -8.04
C GLN A 4 -12.40 12.79 -6.69
N GLN A 5 -13.32 11.82 -6.70
CA GLN A 5 -13.84 11.21 -5.47
C GLN A 5 -12.76 10.43 -4.72
N LEU A 6 -11.84 9.75 -5.42
CA LEU A 6 -10.71 9.06 -4.80
C LEU A 6 -9.68 10.05 -4.25
N MET A 7 -9.37 11.12 -4.97
CA MET A 7 -8.41 12.13 -4.53
C MET A 7 -8.81 12.84 -3.23
N SER A 8 -10.10 12.96 -2.92
CA SER A 8 -10.57 13.67 -1.72
C SER A 8 -10.05 13.03 -0.41
N PRO A 9 -10.30 11.75 -0.10
CA PRO A 9 -9.75 11.11 1.09
C PRO A 9 -8.21 11.00 1.06
N VAL A 10 -7.59 10.85 -0.13
CA VAL A 10 -6.14 10.81 -0.29
C VAL A 10 -5.51 12.15 0.09
N ARG A 11 -6.04 13.26 -0.42
CA ARG A 11 -5.57 14.60 -0.08
C ARG A 11 -5.72 14.87 1.42
N ARG A 12 -6.85 14.54 2.00
CA ARG A 12 -7.06 14.69 3.45
C ARG A 12 -6.00 13.93 4.25
N ALA A 13 -5.66 12.69 3.87
CA ALA A 13 -4.61 11.93 4.54
C ALA A 13 -3.23 12.60 4.39
N ILE A 14 -2.92 13.13 3.20
CA ILE A 14 -1.68 13.86 2.95
C ILE A 14 -1.59 15.11 3.84
N ASP A 15 -2.67 15.87 3.96
CA ASP A 15 -2.74 17.09 4.76
C ASP A 15 -2.67 16.78 6.27
N ASP A 16 -3.48 15.84 6.77
CA ASP A 16 -3.57 15.48 8.19
C ASP A 16 -2.23 14.94 8.73
N TYR A 17 -1.52 14.14 7.93
CA TYR A 17 -0.25 13.52 8.33
C TYR A 17 0.99 14.18 7.73
N LYS A 18 0.85 15.33 7.07
CA LYS A 18 1.96 16.09 6.47
C LYS A 18 2.88 15.18 5.64
N MET A 19 2.27 14.38 4.72
CA MET A 19 2.98 13.34 4.01
C MET A 19 3.90 13.88 2.90
N ILE A 20 3.63 15.08 2.36
CA ILE A 20 4.31 15.63 1.20
C ILE A 20 4.82 17.04 1.51
N ASP A 21 6.12 17.23 1.41
CA ASP A 21 6.80 18.52 1.51
C ASP A 21 7.14 19.07 0.11
N ASP A 22 7.45 20.35 0.05
CA ASP A 22 7.86 20.98 -1.22
C ASP A 22 9.21 20.43 -1.67
N GLY A 23 9.32 20.07 -2.96
CA GLY A 23 10.52 19.49 -3.54
C GLY A 23 10.67 17.98 -3.36
N ASP A 24 9.68 17.28 -2.77
CA ASP A 24 9.75 15.81 -2.64
C ASP A 24 9.84 15.09 -3.97
N LYS A 25 10.62 14.01 -4.03
CA LYS A 25 10.59 13.02 -5.09
C LYS A 25 10.10 11.69 -4.52
N ILE A 26 8.92 11.26 -4.95
CA ILE A 26 8.18 10.15 -4.37
C ILE A 26 8.21 8.94 -5.30
N ALA A 27 8.73 7.82 -4.82
CA ALA A 27 8.63 6.53 -5.49
C ALA A 27 7.31 5.84 -5.10
N VAL A 28 6.43 5.61 -6.07
CA VAL A 28 5.22 4.81 -5.87
C VAL A 28 5.56 3.34 -6.07
N GLY A 29 5.44 2.54 -5.00
CA GLY A 29 5.60 1.08 -5.08
C GLY A 29 4.44 0.46 -5.85
N LEU A 30 4.68 0.11 -7.11
CA LEU A 30 3.67 -0.41 -8.03
C LEU A 30 3.73 -1.94 -8.07
N SER A 31 2.77 -2.59 -7.40
CA SER A 31 2.66 -4.06 -7.39
C SER A 31 1.92 -4.63 -8.60
N GLY A 32 1.33 -3.76 -9.43
CA GLY A 32 0.39 -4.14 -10.48
C GLY A 32 -1.03 -4.45 -9.99
N GLY A 33 -1.26 -4.47 -8.68
CA GLY A 33 -2.59 -4.62 -8.10
C GLY A 33 -3.38 -3.31 -8.06
N LYS A 34 -4.72 -3.43 -7.90
CA LYS A 34 -5.69 -2.33 -7.91
C LYS A 34 -5.29 -1.15 -7.01
N ASP A 35 -4.77 -1.45 -5.80
CA ASP A 35 -4.50 -0.42 -4.79
C ASP A 35 -3.30 0.44 -5.17
N SER A 36 -2.24 -0.18 -5.71
CA SER A 36 -1.05 0.54 -6.17
C SER A 36 -1.33 1.40 -7.41
N LEU A 37 -2.19 0.93 -8.31
CA LEU A 37 -2.64 1.71 -9.47
C LEU A 37 -3.53 2.89 -9.07
N ALA A 38 -4.45 2.67 -8.12
CA ALA A 38 -5.28 3.73 -7.56
C ALA A 38 -4.42 4.82 -6.89
N LEU A 39 -3.40 4.40 -6.11
CA LEU A 39 -2.45 5.31 -5.48
C LEU A 39 -1.72 6.17 -6.51
N LEU A 40 -1.17 5.55 -7.55
CA LEU A 40 -0.45 6.25 -8.61
C LEU A 40 -1.34 7.30 -9.29
N CYS A 41 -2.56 6.92 -9.68
CA CYS A 41 -3.52 7.84 -10.30
C CYS A 41 -3.90 9.00 -9.38
N ALA A 42 -4.16 8.71 -8.09
CA ALA A 42 -4.53 9.73 -7.13
C ALA A 42 -3.40 10.73 -6.89
N LEU A 43 -2.16 10.28 -6.68
CA LEU A 43 -1.00 11.16 -6.50
C LEU A 43 -0.70 11.96 -7.75
N ASN A 44 -0.76 11.35 -8.95
CA ASN A 44 -0.56 12.06 -10.21
C ASN A 44 -1.65 13.12 -10.47
N GLY A 45 -2.90 12.84 -10.08
CA GLY A 45 -3.98 13.81 -10.13
C GLY A 45 -3.76 14.98 -9.16
N ILE A 46 -3.37 14.68 -7.92
CA ILE A 46 -3.12 15.67 -6.87
C ILE A 46 -1.91 16.56 -7.22
N LYS A 47 -0.85 16.01 -7.80
CA LYS A 47 0.36 16.74 -8.21
C LYS A 47 0.04 18.02 -9.00
N ARG A 48 -1.03 18.03 -9.78
CA ARG A 48 -1.39 19.15 -10.66
C ARG A 48 -1.79 20.42 -9.92
N PHE A 49 -2.34 20.29 -8.70
CA PHE A 49 -2.94 21.41 -7.96
C PHE A 49 -2.51 21.50 -6.49
N TYR A 50 -1.71 20.54 -6.02
CA TYR A 50 -1.23 20.55 -4.64
C TYR A 50 -0.26 21.73 -4.42
N PRO A 51 -0.34 22.43 -3.26
CA PRO A 51 0.52 23.56 -2.97
C PRO A 51 2.01 23.21 -3.05
N ASN A 52 2.40 22.14 -2.35
CA ASN A 52 3.78 21.64 -2.36
C ASN A 52 4.06 20.93 -3.70
N LYS A 53 5.12 21.32 -4.38
CA LYS A 53 5.54 20.69 -5.63
C LYS A 53 6.32 19.42 -5.32
N PHE A 54 6.02 18.36 -6.05
CA PHE A 54 6.70 17.08 -5.88
C PHE A 54 6.76 16.31 -7.20
N ASP A 55 7.74 15.41 -7.30
CA ASP A 55 7.87 14.52 -8.45
C ASP A 55 7.48 13.09 -8.11
N LEU A 56 7.04 12.36 -9.14
CA LEU A 56 6.62 10.97 -9.04
C LEU A 56 7.44 10.07 -9.97
N VAL A 57 7.84 8.92 -9.45
CA VAL A 57 8.30 7.78 -10.24
C VAL A 57 7.53 6.54 -9.80
N ALA A 58 7.27 5.62 -10.72
CA ALA A 58 6.64 4.33 -10.40
C ALA A 58 7.71 3.23 -10.43
N ILE A 59 7.75 2.38 -9.42
CA ILE A 59 8.72 1.29 -9.31
C ILE A 59 7.98 -0.02 -9.07
N THR A 60 8.17 -1.00 -9.97
CA THR A 60 7.75 -2.39 -9.76
C THR A 60 8.96 -3.24 -9.39
N VAL A 61 8.85 -4.00 -8.30
CA VAL A 61 9.83 -5.04 -7.97
C VAL A 61 9.39 -6.34 -8.63
N ASP A 62 10.07 -6.75 -9.68
CA ASP A 62 9.89 -8.07 -10.30
C ASP A 62 10.60 -9.12 -9.43
N MET A 63 9.81 -10.01 -8.86
CA MET A 63 10.30 -11.04 -7.93
C MET A 63 10.86 -12.28 -8.63
N GLY A 64 10.88 -12.33 -9.96
CA GLY A 64 11.21 -13.53 -10.71
C GLY A 64 10.08 -14.56 -10.80
N LEU A 65 8.83 -14.11 -10.64
CA LEU A 65 7.63 -14.93 -10.87
C LEU A 65 7.21 -14.86 -12.34
N ASN A 66 6.52 -15.90 -12.82
CA ASN A 66 6.03 -15.98 -14.20
C ASN A 66 4.75 -15.15 -14.38
N TYR A 67 4.91 -13.84 -14.48
CA TYR A 67 3.80 -12.95 -14.87
C TYR A 67 3.56 -13.01 -16.38
N ASP A 68 2.31 -12.82 -16.81
CA ASP A 68 1.98 -12.70 -18.21
C ASP A 68 2.62 -11.46 -18.84
N GLU A 69 3.33 -11.64 -19.97
CA GLU A 69 4.07 -10.55 -20.62
C GLU A 69 3.12 -9.50 -21.23
N THR A 70 1.91 -9.91 -21.66
CA THR A 70 0.90 -8.98 -22.15
C THR A 70 0.39 -8.08 -21.03
N GLU A 71 0.13 -8.66 -19.84
CA GLU A 71 -0.26 -7.89 -18.66
C GLU A 71 0.84 -6.89 -18.24
N LYS A 72 2.11 -7.32 -18.24
CA LYS A 72 3.25 -6.43 -17.96
C LYS A 72 3.33 -5.27 -18.96
N LYS A 73 3.14 -5.56 -20.24
CA LYS A 73 3.13 -4.55 -21.31
C LYS A 73 1.99 -3.55 -21.09
N ASN A 74 0.77 -4.04 -20.86
CA ASN A 74 -0.40 -3.19 -20.63
C ASN A 74 -0.22 -2.30 -19.39
N LEU A 75 0.36 -2.84 -18.31
CA LEU A 75 0.70 -2.07 -17.12
C LEU A 75 1.70 -0.94 -17.45
N LYS A 76 2.76 -1.26 -18.18
CA LYS A 76 3.77 -0.28 -18.58
C LYS A 76 3.15 0.84 -19.42
N GLU A 77 2.40 0.50 -20.47
CA GLU A 77 1.72 1.45 -21.33
C GLU A 77 0.76 2.35 -20.54
N PHE A 78 0.05 1.77 -19.57
CA PHE A 78 -0.83 2.53 -18.69
C PHE A 78 -0.06 3.56 -17.86
N VAL A 79 1.04 3.18 -17.22
CA VAL A 79 1.85 4.10 -16.39
C VAL A 79 2.46 5.20 -17.24
N GLU A 80 3.00 4.87 -18.41
CA GLU A 80 3.58 5.83 -19.37
C GLU A 80 2.52 6.83 -19.89
N SER A 81 1.27 6.37 -20.08
CA SER A 81 0.14 7.23 -20.48
C SER A 81 -0.21 8.30 -19.43
N LEU A 82 0.14 8.05 -18.16
CA LEU A 82 -0.01 9.03 -17.08
C LEU A 82 1.12 10.08 -17.06
N GLY A 83 2.14 9.94 -17.90
CA GLY A 83 3.32 10.82 -17.90
C GLY A 83 4.23 10.59 -16.69
N VAL A 84 4.24 9.40 -16.10
CA VAL A 84 5.07 9.04 -14.95
C VAL A 84 6.18 8.09 -15.41
N GLU A 85 7.42 8.37 -14.98
CA GLU A 85 8.57 7.49 -15.27
C GLU A 85 8.37 6.14 -14.56
N TYR A 86 8.61 5.05 -15.30
CA TYR A 86 8.39 3.68 -14.83
C TYR A 86 9.66 2.85 -14.83
N PHE A 87 9.97 2.27 -13.68
CA PHE A 87 11.15 1.43 -13.47
C PHE A 87 10.75 0.04 -12.99
N VAL A 88 11.44 -0.98 -13.50
CA VAL A 88 11.28 -2.37 -13.06
C VAL A 88 12.59 -2.83 -12.43
N GLU A 89 12.57 -3.10 -11.13
CA GLU A 89 13.68 -3.67 -10.40
C GLU A 89 13.59 -5.19 -10.46
N LYS A 90 14.47 -5.83 -11.25
CA LYS A 90 14.51 -7.28 -11.41
C LYS A 90 15.24 -7.93 -10.24
N THR A 91 14.63 -8.93 -9.62
CA THR A 91 15.18 -9.66 -8.48
C THR A 91 14.96 -11.17 -8.59
N GLN A 92 15.67 -11.94 -7.77
CA GLN A 92 15.49 -13.39 -7.62
C GLN A 92 14.75 -13.74 -6.32
N ILE A 93 13.88 -12.85 -5.82
CA ILE A 93 13.21 -13.02 -4.53
C ILE A 93 12.41 -14.31 -4.47
N ALA A 94 11.69 -14.66 -5.53
CA ALA A 94 10.88 -15.89 -5.56
C ALA A 94 11.75 -17.13 -5.40
N GLU A 95 12.89 -17.19 -6.08
CA GLU A 95 13.83 -18.31 -5.97
C GLU A 95 14.40 -18.45 -4.56
N VAL A 96 14.87 -17.35 -4.00
CA VAL A 96 15.42 -17.34 -2.63
C VAL A 96 14.36 -17.77 -1.61
N VAL A 97 13.13 -17.27 -1.72
CA VAL A 97 12.06 -17.52 -0.73
C VAL A 97 11.51 -18.93 -0.82
N PHE A 98 11.26 -19.43 -2.04
CA PHE A 98 10.55 -20.70 -2.24
C PHE A 98 11.47 -21.89 -2.44
N ASN A 99 12.64 -21.71 -3.04
CA ASN A 99 13.54 -22.81 -3.39
C ASN A 99 14.71 -22.96 -2.40
N GLU A 100 15.37 -21.86 -2.01
CA GLU A 100 16.58 -21.93 -1.20
C GLU A 100 16.28 -21.99 0.31
N LYS A 101 15.48 -21.05 0.83
CA LYS A 101 15.32 -20.88 2.28
C LYS A 101 14.21 -21.74 2.89
N LYS A 102 13.21 -22.19 2.13
CA LYS A 102 12.09 -23.04 2.58
C LYS A 102 11.52 -22.63 3.96
N GLU A 103 11.37 -21.33 4.16
CA GLU A 103 10.93 -20.74 5.42
C GLU A 103 9.52 -21.20 5.79
N LYS A 104 9.28 -21.39 7.10
CA LYS A 104 7.92 -21.68 7.61
C LYS A 104 6.92 -20.56 7.30
N ASN A 105 7.41 -19.30 7.19
CA ASN A 105 6.59 -18.13 6.82
C ASN A 105 7.22 -17.40 5.63
N PRO A 106 7.07 -17.93 4.40
CA PRO A 106 7.68 -17.35 3.21
C PRO A 106 7.19 -15.93 2.91
N CYS A 107 5.95 -15.59 3.28
CA CYS A 107 5.37 -14.27 3.04
C CYS A 107 6.09 -13.14 3.78
N SER A 108 6.55 -13.39 5.01
CA SER A 108 7.28 -12.39 5.81
C SER A 108 8.65 -12.07 5.19
N LEU A 109 9.40 -13.12 4.81
CA LEU A 109 10.70 -12.96 4.15
C LEU A 109 10.54 -12.24 2.80
N CYS A 110 9.57 -12.68 1.98
CA CYS A 110 9.25 -12.06 0.70
C CYS A 110 8.92 -10.57 0.85
N ALA A 111 8.06 -10.20 1.82
CA ALA A 111 7.70 -8.81 2.06
C ALA A 111 8.91 -7.95 2.50
N ASN A 112 9.82 -8.50 3.29
CA ASN A 112 11.03 -7.82 3.71
C ASN A 112 12.00 -7.58 2.54
N MET A 113 12.23 -8.62 1.71
CA MET A 113 13.10 -8.52 0.54
C MET A 113 12.53 -7.53 -0.50
N ARG A 114 11.22 -7.59 -0.77
CA ARG A 114 10.55 -6.64 -1.68
C ARG A 114 10.68 -5.20 -1.20
N ARG A 115 10.50 -4.96 0.10
CA ARG A 115 10.71 -3.62 0.69
C ARG A 115 12.16 -3.16 0.52
N GLY A 116 13.11 -4.05 0.76
CA GLY A 116 14.54 -3.74 0.57
C GLY A 116 14.85 -3.34 -0.86
N ALA A 117 14.40 -4.12 -1.85
CA ALA A 117 14.60 -3.85 -3.27
C ALA A 117 13.92 -2.52 -3.71
N LEU A 118 12.66 -2.30 -3.30
CA LEU A 118 11.95 -1.06 -3.59
C LEU A 118 12.67 0.17 -3.02
N ASN A 119 13.07 0.10 -1.76
CA ASN A 119 13.75 1.21 -1.09
C ASN A 119 15.13 1.47 -1.71
N GLY A 120 15.89 0.41 -2.05
CA GLY A 120 17.17 0.53 -2.74
C GLY A 120 17.03 1.25 -4.08
N LYS A 121 16.05 0.83 -4.90
CA LYS A 121 15.77 1.47 -6.18
C LYS A 121 15.28 2.90 -6.03
N ALA A 122 14.45 3.19 -5.04
CA ALA A 122 14.01 4.54 -4.74
C ALA A 122 15.19 5.48 -4.41
N LYS A 123 16.16 5.01 -3.61
CA LYS A 123 17.39 5.78 -3.30
C LYS A 123 18.25 6.00 -4.54
N GLU A 124 18.47 4.96 -5.36
CA GLU A 124 19.21 5.06 -6.63
C GLU A 124 18.62 6.18 -7.53
N LEU A 125 17.29 6.29 -7.54
CA LEU A 125 16.57 7.32 -8.28
C LEU A 125 16.45 8.66 -7.53
N SER A 126 17.19 8.83 -6.43
CA SER A 126 17.19 10.04 -5.59
C SER A 126 15.81 10.40 -5.04
N CYS A 127 14.94 9.40 -4.79
CA CYS A 127 13.70 9.63 -4.08
C CYS A 127 13.97 9.74 -2.57
N ASN A 128 13.24 10.63 -1.90
CA ASN A 128 13.27 10.78 -0.44
C ASN A 128 12.03 10.17 0.23
N LYS A 129 11.00 9.84 -0.57
CA LYS A 129 9.78 9.20 -0.07
C LYS A 129 9.38 7.98 -0.91
N VAL A 130 8.76 6.99 -0.24
CA VAL A 130 8.16 5.81 -0.87
C VAL A 130 6.69 5.76 -0.50
N ALA A 131 5.81 5.81 -1.50
CA ALA A 131 4.36 5.70 -1.32
C ALA A 131 3.89 4.26 -1.52
N LEU A 132 3.12 3.73 -0.55
CA LEU A 132 2.57 2.38 -0.58
C LEU A 132 1.04 2.41 -0.59
N GLY A 133 0.43 1.49 -1.34
CA GLY A 133 -1.01 1.39 -1.58
C GLY A 133 -1.83 0.79 -0.43
N HIS A 134 -1.37 0.87 0.82
CA HIS A 134 -2.16 0.42 1.97
C HIS A 134 -3.33 1.37 2.22
N HIS A 135 -4.52 0.81 2.37
CA HIS A 135 -5.77 1.56 2.54
C HIS A 135 -6.43 1.33 3.92
N GLY A 136 -7.55 1.98 4.18
CA GLY A 136 -8.22 1.92 5.47
C GLY A 136 -8.65 0.52 5.91
N ASP A 137 -9.06 -0.35 4.98
CA ASP A 137 -9.40 -1.73 5.33
C ASP A 137 -8.16 -2.55 5.70
N ASP A 138 -6.99 -2.31 5.08
CA ASP A 138 -5.71 -2.92 5.51
C ASP A 138 -5.32 -2.50 6.94
N LEU A 139 -5.59 -1.24 7.31
CA LEU A 139 -5.36 -0.73 8.65
C LEU A 139 -6.19 -1.52 9.68
N ILE A 140 -7.48 -1.69 9.39
CA ILE A 140 -8.43 -2.42 10.23
C ILE A 140 -7.99 -3.90 10.33
N GLU A 141 -7.70 -4.56 9.22
CA GLU A 141 -7.25 -5.95 9.19
C GLU A 141 -5.98 -6.14 10.00
N THR A 142 -5.00 -5.25 9.85
CA THR A 142 -3.74 -5.32 10.59
C THR A 142 -3.96 -5.11 12.09
N PHE A 143 -4.86 -4.24 12.48
CA PHE A 143 -5.26 -4.06 13.88
C PHE A 143 -5.82 -5.35 14.49
N PHE A 144 -6.76 -6.02 13.82
CA PHE A 144 -7.32 -7.27 14.32
C PHE A 144 -6.31 -8.43 14.29
N LEU A 145 -5.43 -8.48 13.29
CA LEU A 145 -4.32 -9.44 13.28
C LEU A 145 -3.41 -9.26 14.49
N SER A 146 -2.99 -8.01 14.76
CA SER A 146 -2.13 -7.71 15.91
C SER A 146 -2.82 -8.05 17.25
N MET A 147 -4.10 -7.72 17.36
CA MET A 147 -4.88 -7.97 18.57
C MET A 147 -5.09 -9.47 18.83
N PHE A 148 -5.45 -10.26 17.82
CA PHE A 148 -5.83 -11.66 17.99
C PHE A 148 -4.63 -12.62 18.00
N TYR A 149 -3.58 -12.33 17.24
CA TYR A 149 -2.44 -13.24 17.11
C TYR A 149 -1.21 -12.79 17.91
N GLU A 150 -1.09 -11.49 18.22
CA GLU A 150 0.09 -10.94 18.90
C GLU A 150 -0.25 -10.40 20.30
N GLY A 151 -1.53 -10.30 20.68
CA GLY A 151 -1.97 -9.68 21.95
C GLY A 151 -1.61 -8.19 22.05
N ARG A 152 -1.57 -7.48 20.92
CA ARG A 152 -1.13 -6.08 20.84
C ARG A 152 -2.20 -5.21 20.20
N ILE A 153 -2.45 -4.04 20.75
CA ILE A 153 -3.25 -2.99 20.13
C ILE A 153 -2.31 -2.16 19.26
N SER A 154 -2.13 -2.58 18.02
CA SER A 154 -1.17 -1.98 17.09
C SER A 154 -1.63 -2.10 15.64
N THR A 155 -1.18 -1.18 14.82
CA THR A 155 -1.31 -1.21 13.36
C THR A 155 -0.13 -0.47 12.74
N PHE A 156 -0.07 -0.37 11.40
CA PHE A 156 0.97 0.41 10.74
C PHE A 156 0.67 1.91 10.77
N HIS A 157 1.72 2.73 10.80
CA HIS A 157 1.58 4.19 10.79
C HIS A 157 1.36 4.74 9.38
N PRO A 158 0.61 5.85 9.23
CA PRO A 158 0.46 6.57 7.96
C PRO A 158 1.79 7.04 7.36
N VAL A 159 2.70 7.47 8.23
CA VAL A 159 4.06 7.91 7.92
C VAL A 159 5.05 7.11 8.75
N THR A 160 6.11 6.60 8.13
CA THR A 160 7.18 5.84 8.81
C THR A 160 8.54 6.31 8.33
N VAL A 161 9.34 6.91 9.20
CA VAL A 161 10.69 7.34 8.88
C VAL A 161 11.66 6.16 9.00
N LEU A 162 12.39 5.87 7.94
CA LEU A 162 13.41 4.84 7.85
C LEU A 162 14.80 5.47 7.98
N THR A 163 15.21 5.80 9.20
CA THR A 163 16.44 6.55 9.48
C THR A 163 17.71 5.93 8.89
N ARG A 164 17.82 4.58 8.88
CA ARG A 164 18.98 3.88 8.29
C ARG A 164 19.06 3.99 6.77
N GLN A 165 17.94 4.26 6.11
CA GLN A 165 17.84 4.34 4.64
C GLN A 165 17.65 5.78 4.17
N ASP A 166 17.48 6.72 5.10
CA ASP A 166 17.15 8.11 4.80
C ASP A 166 15.98 8.20 3.80
N LEU A 167 14.90 7.50 4.13
CA LEU A 167 13.66 7.44 3.36
C LEU A 167 12.46 7.56 4.29
N THR A 168 11.39 8.16 3.81
CA THR A 168 10.10 8.17 4.51
C THR A 168 9.07 7.38 3.72
N VAL A 169 8.47 6.38 4.37
CA VAL A 169 7.35 5.62 3.80
C VAL A 169 6.04 6.32 4.14
N ILE A 170 5.24 6.61 3.12
CA ILE A 170 3.90 7.23 3.26
C ILE A 170 2.80 6.32 2.73
N ARG A 171 1.58 6.44 3.28
CA ARG A 171 0.41 5.62 2.91
C ARG A 171 -0.81 6.51 2.64
N PRO A 172 -0.84 7.19 1.50
CA PRO A 172 -1.88 8.20 1.22
C PRO A 172 -3.30 7.64 1.09
N LEU A 173 -3.47 6.32 0.84
CA LEU A 173 -4.79 5.68 0.74
C LEU A 173 -5.41 5.33 2.10
N ILE A 174 -4.81 5.72 3.23
CA ILE A 174 -5.22 5.26 4.57
C ILE A 174 -6.68 5.61 4.92
N TYR A 175 -7.26 6.64 4.31
CA TYR A 175 -8.68 7.00 4.46
C TYR A 175 -9.57 6.47 3.33
N ALA A 176 -8.99 5.88 2.29
CA ALA A 176 -9.77 5.25 1.21
C ALA A 176 -10.24 3.86 1.63
N ARG A 177 -11.40 3.43 1.12
CA ARG A 177 -11.95 2.11 1.38
C ARG A 177 -11.68 1.17 0.20
N GLU A 178 -11.46 -0.11 0.47
CA GLU A 178 -11.20 -1.12 -0.56
C GLU A 178 -12.30 -1.15 -1.63
N ARG A 179 -13.58 -1.05 -1.23
CA ARG A 179 -14.73 -1.00 -2.15
C ARG A 179 -14.68 0.17 -3.13
N ASP A 180 -14.17 1.31 -2.66
CA ASP A 180 -14.08 2.53 -3.46
C ASP A 180 -12.93 2.43 -4.46
N ILE A 181 -11.79 1.90 -4.03
CA ILE A 181 -10.64 1.60 -4.87
C ILE A 181 -11.04 0.58 -5.96
N TYR A 182 -11.71 -0.51 -5.59
CA TYR A 182 -12.20 -1.50 -6.53
C TYR A 182 -13.13 -0.89 -7.59
N SER A 183 -14.07 -0.04 -7.17
CA SER A 183 -14.97 0.66 -8.08
C SER A 183 -14.22 1.58 -9.06
N PHE A 184 -13.16 2.24 -8.61
CA PHE A 184 -12.33 3.12 -9.43
C PHE A 184 -11.49 2.35 -10.44
N THR A 185 -10.90 1.23 -10.04
CA THR A 185 -9.93 0.47 -10.84
C THR A 185 -10.53 -0.65 -11.69
N LYS A 186 -11.86 -0.74 -11.79
CA LYS A 186 -12.58 -1.84 -12.45
C LYS A 186 -12.08 -2.16 -13.87
N ASN A 187 -11.64 -1.16 -14.62
CA ASN A 187 -11.19 -1.29 -16.01
C ASN A 187 -9.67 -1.08 -16.17
N PHE A 188 -8.89 -1.17 -15.08
CA PHE A 188 -7.45 -0.97 -15.14
C PHE A 188 -6.70 -2.25 -15.49
N PRO A 189 -5.50 -2.16 -16.07
CA PRO A 189 -4.67 -3.32 -16.41
C PRO A 189 -4.02 -3.88 -15.14
N ILE A 190 -4.80 -4.61 -14.35
CA ILE A 190 -4.34 -5.23 -13.11
C ILE A 190 -3.59 -6.51 -13.44
N LEU A 191 -2.37 -6.67 -12.89
CA LEU A 191 -1.60 -7.92 -13.01
C LEU A 191 -2.21 -9.01 -12.13
N ASN A 192 -2.38 -10.20 -12.71
CA ASN A 192 -2.69 -11.40 -11.94
C ASN A 192 -1.46 -11.83 -11.14
N ASN A 193 -1.65 -12.08 -9.85
CA ASN A 193 -0.54 -12.48 -8.97
C ASN A 193 -0.30 -14.00 -9.07
N PRO A 194 0.81 -14.46 -9.68
CA PRO A 194 1.11 -15.88 -9.84
C PRO A 194 1.75 -16.52 -8.60
N CYS A 195 1.78 -15.83 -7.46
CA CYS A 195 2.41 -16.31 -6.24
C CYS A 195 1.72 -17.57 -5.70
N PRO A 196 2.44 -18.70 -5.50
CA PRO A 196 1.86 -19.96 -5.02
C PRO A 196 1.34 -19.87 -3.58
N ALA A 197 1.85 -18.93 -2.78
CA ALA A 197 1.44 -18.73 -1.38
C ALA A 197 0.19 -17.82 -1.22
N ASN A 198 -0.51 -17.49 -2.31
CA ASN A 198 -1.59 -16.50 -2.31
C ASN A 198 -2.94 -16.99 -1.74
N LYS A 199 -2.99 -18.15 -1.06
CA LYS A 199 -4.24 -18.72 -0.50
C LYS A 199 -4.08 -19.12 0.95
N HIS A 200 -5.16 -18.91 1.76
CA HIS A 200 -5.28 -19.31 3.17
C HIS A 200 -4.35 -18.59 4.15
N THR A 201 -4.36 -17.27 4.12
CA THR A 201 -3.61 -16.46 5.09
C THR A 201 -4.48 -16.08 6.30
N GLN A 202 -3.84 -15.80 7.46
CA GLN A 202 -4.53 -15.24 8.63
C GLN A 202 -5.27 -13.94 8.29
N ARG A 203 -4.78 -13.17 7.32
CA ARG A 203 -5.44 -11.96 6.83
C ARG A 203 -6.76 -12.27 6.13
N GLU A 204 -6.84 -13.35 5.37
CA GLU A 204 -8.09 -13.78 4.71
C GLU A 204 -9.15 -14.15 5.75
N TYR A 205 -8.75 -14.89 6.80
CA TYR A 205 -9.65 -15.18 7.92
C TYR A 205 -10.20 -13.91 8.58
N ILE A 206 -9.35 -12.90 8.81
CA ILE A 206 -9.81 -11.61 9.37
C ILE A 206 -10.76 -10.88 8.40
N LYS A 207 -10.50 -10.92 7.09
CA LYS A 207 -11.41 -10.35 6.08
C LYS A 207 -12.81 -10.98 6.13
N ASP A 208 -12.86 -12.30 6.23
CA ASP A 208 -14.11 -13.04 6.31
C ASP A 208 -14.87 -12.74 7.61
N LEU A 209 -14.16 -12.71 8.75
CA LEU A 209 -14.72 -12.31 10.04
C LEU A 209 -15.33 -10.91 9.97
N LEU A 210 -14.58 -9.93 9.46
CA LEU A 210 -15.05 -8.56 9.30
C LEU A 210 -16.22 -8.44 8.30
N SER A 211 -16.24 -9.30 7.28
CA SER A 211 -17.37 -9.38 6.37
C SER A 211 -18.64 -9.86 7.07
N GLY A 212 -18.54 -10.84 7.97
CA GLY A 212 -19.64 -11.29 8.84
C GLY A 212 -20.13 -10.15 9.76
N VAL A 213 -19.20 -9.49 10.45
CA VAL A 213 -19.52 -8.37 11.34
C VAL A 213 -20.26 -7.24 10.60
N ARG A 214 -19.85 -6.90 9.36
CA ARG A 214 -20.51 -5.86 8.57
C ARG A 214 -21.95 -6.19 8.17
N LYS A 215 -22.33 -7.47 8.10
CA LYS A 215 -23.73 -7.85 7.83
C LYS A 215 -24.64 -7.49 8.97
N GLU A 216 -24.15 -7.64 10.21
CA GLU A 216 -24.92 -7.32 11.44
C GLU A 216 -24.78 -5.84 11.83
N ILE A 217 -23.58 -5.29 11.65
CA ILE A 217 -23.25 -3.91 12.03
C ILE A 217 -22.64 -3.20 10.79
N PRO A 218 -23.46 -2.62 9.91
CA PRO A 218 -23.01 -2.05 8.64
C PRO A 218 -21.90 -0.99 8.76
N PHE A 219 -21.86 -0.25 9.87
CA PHE A 219 -20.87 0.81 10.13
C PHE A 219 -19.66 0.35 10.95
N ALA A 220 -19.49 -0.96 11.20
CA ALA A 220 -18.41 -1.46 12.05
C ALA A 220 -17.01 -1.03 11.56
N SER A 221 -16.75 -1.19 10.27
CA SER A 221 -15.45 -0.82 9.71
C SER A 221 -15.17 0.69 9.77
N GLU A 222 -16.18 1.53 9.52
CA GLU A 222 -16.08 2.98 9.63
C GLU A 222 -15.80 3.40 11.08
N ASN A 223 -16.44 2.75 12.05
CA ASN A 223 -16.24 3.04 13.46
C ASN A 223 -14.86 2.61 13.94
N VAL A 224 -14.39 1.42 13.53
CA VAL A 224 -13.04 0.96 13.84
C VAL A 224 -12.00 1.91 13.23
N LEU A 225 -12.15 2.30 11.95
CA LEU A 225 -11.24 3.24 11.32
C LEU A 225 -11.20 4.59 12.06
N LYS A 226 -12.36 5.13 12.43
CA LYS A 226 -12.45 6.38 13.24
C LYS A 226 -11.77 6.23 14.59
N ALA A 227 -11.90 5.09 15.25
CA ALA A 227 -11.23 4.84 16.53
C ALA A 227 -9.71 4.76 16.39
N LEU A 228 -9.22 4.14 15.31
CA LEU A 228 -7.78 3.98 15.05
C LEU A 228 -7.09 5.27 14.57
N THR A 229 -7.85 6.20 13.98
CA THR A 229 -7.32 7.45 13.42
C THR A 229 -7.60 8.70 14.27
N ASN A 230 -8.18 8.52 15.46
CA ASN A 230 -8.47 9.62 16.39
C ASN A 230 -8.07 9.22 17.82
N GLU A 231 -7.01 9.87 18.31
CA GLU A 231 -6.46 9.61 19.65
C GLU A 231 -7.48 9.92 20.78
N ASP A 232 -8.35 10.91 20.61
CA ASP A 232 -9.38 11.27 21.60
C ASP A 232 -10.41 10.15 21.84
N ARG A 233 -10.46 9.16 20.94
CA ARG A 233 -11.35 7.99 21.05
C ARG A 233 -10.67 6.78 21.70
N THR A 234 -9.43 6.93 22.13
CA THR A 234 -8.66 5.86 22.78
C THR A 234 -8.65 6.07 24.28
N ASN A 235 -9.35 5.20 25.00
CA ASN A 235 -9.36 5.21 26.48
C ASN A 235 -8.90 3.85 27.01
N LEU A 236 -7.57 3.63 27.01
CA LEU A 236 -6.96 2.41 27.50
C LEU A 236 -6.30 2.63 28.85
N PHE A 237 -6.23 1.56 29.66
CA PHE A 237 -5.58 1.61 30.96
C PHE A 237 -4.12 2.01 30.83
N LYS A 238 -3.73 3.08 31.51
CA LYS A 238 -2.32 3.45 31.72
C LYS A 238 -1.91 2.97 33.09
N LYS A 239 -0.76 2.31 33.17
CA LYS A 239 -0.15 2.06 34.49
C LYS A 239 0.21 3.41 35.10
N PRO A 240 -0.05 3.65 36.42
CA PRO A 240 0.31 4.87 37.10
C PRO A 240 1.82 5.12 37.08
#